data_726ca2c9df087c9f0c112a49a3d37101
#
_entry.id   726ca2c9df087c9f0c112a49a3d37101
#
_cell.length_a   1.000
_cell.length_b   1.000
_cell.length_c   1.000
_cell.angle_alpha   90.00
_cell.angle_beta   90.00
_cell.angle_gamma   90.00
#
_symmetry.space_group_name_H-M   'P 1'
#
loop_
_entity.id
_entity.type
_entity.pdbx_description
1 polymer ?
#
loop_
_entity_poly.entity_id
_entity_poly.type
_entity_poly.pdbx_seq_one_letter_code
_entity_poly.pdbx_strand_id
1 'polypeptide(L)'
;MIALFFGRQSMLFFVDPCKDAHFKNYYELLVSGIDVRYDDYENYQKPYIDSLLDKGYLTKGEDGVLRCQKMQEIEVLKHLYEYRACSYWGYPKKERAILDEMVSKGWIEFDAHLLSPAERDYFSYYLNNEKFTNGPAIRNNYTHGTTPSYSEEKHLHNYLQILVSFILLLLKISEDLDMKRYLEKYELE
;
A
#
# COMPACT_ATOMS: atom_id res chain seq x y z
N MET A 1 5.01 2.45 -14.62
CA MET A 1 5.61 1.23 -14.04
C MET A 1 4.69 0.55 -13.03
N ILE A 2 4.36 1.18 -11.91
CA ILE A 2 3.46 0.61 -10.86
C ILE A 2 2.15 0.06 -11.46
N ALA A 3 1.51 0.82 -12.35
CA ALA A 3 0.29 0.38 -13.02
C ALA A 3 0.47 -0.86 -13.92
N LEU A 4 1.67 -1.14 -14.42
CA LEU A 4 1.96 -2.36 -15.19
C LEU A 4 1.93 -3.60 -14.32
N PHE A 5 2.45 -3.52 -13.08
CA PHE A 5 2.47 -4.65 -12.15
C PHE A 5 1.13 -4.89 -11.46
N PHE A 6 0.47 -3.83 -10.97
CA PHE A 6 -0.65 -3.94 -10.04
C PHE A 6 -1.99 -3.48 -10.60
N GLY A 7 -1.99 -2.79 -11.74
CA GLY A 7 -3.21 -2.32 -12.38
C GLY A 7 -4.02 -3.47 -12.97
N ARG A 8 -5.32 -3.50 -12.66
CA ARG A 8 -6.27 -4.47 -13.24
C ARG A 8 -6.43 -4.32 -14.75
N GLN A 9 -6.06 -3.17 -15.30
CA GLN A 9 -6.08 -2.89 -16.74
C GLN A 9 -4.75 -3.22 -17.43
N SER A 10 -3.76 -3.72 -16.69
CA SER A 10 -2.52 -4.22 -17.29
C SER A 10 -2.84 -5.40 -18.18
N MET A 11 -2.45 -5.32 -19.44
CA MET A 11 -2.68 -6.41 -20.41
C MET A 11 -1.60 -7.50 -20.33
N LEU A 12 -0.60 -7.37 -19.44
CA LEU A 12 0.59 -8.23 -19.39
C LEU A 12 0.34 -9.62 -18.81
N PHE A 13 -0.79 -9.85 -18.16
CA PHE A 13 -1.17 -11.18 -17.65
C PHE A 13 -2.14 -11.94 -18.57
N PHE A 14 -2.56 -11.33 -19.69
CA PHE A 14 -3.36 -11.98 -20.72
C PHE A 14 -2.45 -12.59 -21.78
N VAL A 15 -1.91 -13.77 -21.49
CA VAL A 15 -1.03 -14.53 -22.39
C VAL A 15 -1.50 -15.97 -22.49
N ASP A 16 -1.19 -16.64 -23.59
CA ASP A 16 -1.68 -17.99 -23.89
C ASP A 16 -1.39 -19.03 -22.80
N PRO A 17 -0.20 -19.09 -22.19
CA PRO A 17 0.07 -20.03 -21.11
C PRO A 17 -0.81 -19.82 -19.86
N CYS A 18 -1.48 -18.67 -19.75
CA CYS A 18 -2.27 -18.27 -18.59
C CYS A 18 -3.79 -18.22 -18.86
N LYS A 19 -4.26 -18.75 -19.99
CA LYS A 19 -5.69 -18.65 -20.38
C LYS A 19 -6.67 -19.20 -19.36
N ASP A 20 -6.27 -20.27 -18.67
CA ASP A 20 -7.11 -20.92 -17.64
C ASP A 20 -6.87 -20.37 -16.22
N ALA A 21 -5.91 -19.45 -16.05
CA ALA A 21 -5.59 -18.85 -14.77
C ALA A 21 -6.27 -17.48 -14.64
N HIS A 22 -6.91 -17.24 -13.49
CA HIS A 22 -7.63 -16.00 -13.22
C HIS A 22 -6.76 -15.02 -12.42
N PHE A 23 -5.72 -14.45 -13.05
CA PHE A 23 -4.90 -13.41 -12.45
C PHE A 23 -5.63 -12.05 -12.44
N LYS A 24 -5.43 -11.28 -11.39
CA LYS A 24 -5.98 -9.92 -11.26
C LYS A 24 -5.04 -8.85 -11.83
N ASN A 25 -3.75 -9.15 -11.89
CA ASN A 25 -2.69 -8.25 -12.36
C ASN A 25 -1.42 -9.02 -12.72
N TYR A 26 -0.43 -8.31 -13.26
CA TYR A 26 0.81 -8.91 -13.71
C TYR A 26 1.70 -9.43 -12.55
N TYR A 27 1.62 -8.83 -11.37
CA TYR A 27 2.33 -9.31 -10.18
C TYR A 27 1.90 -10.75 -9.82
N GLU A 28 0.59 -11.04 -9.85
CA GLU A 28 0.09 -12.39 -9.56
C GLU A 28 0.64 -13.44 -10.54
N LEU A 29 0.79 -13.06 -11.82
CA LEU A 29 1.45 -13.93 -12.81
C LEU A 29 2.91 -14.16 -12.45
N LEU A 30 3.68 -13.10 -12.10
CA LEU A 30 5.10 -13.22 -11.77
C LEU A 30 5.37 -14.14 -10.56
N VAL A 31 4.47 -14.16 -9.58
CA VAL A 31 4.61 -15.00 -8.37
C VAL A 31 3.99 -16.39 -8.52
N SER A 32 3.24 -16.65 -9.59
CA SER A 32 2.56 -17.95 -9.82
C SER A 32 3.49 -19.10 -10.14
N GLY A 33 4.71 -18.81 -10.58
CA GLY A 33 5.66 -19.80 -11.04
C GLY A 33 5.38 -20.34 -12.46
N ILE A 34 4.41 -19.77 -13.18
CA ILE A 34 4.16 -20.11 -14.57
C ILE A 34 5.24 -19.47 -15.45
N ASP A 35 5.92 -20.29 -16.25
CA ASP A 35 6.88 -19.82 -17.22
C ASP A 35 6.17 -19.15 -18.41
N VAL A 36 6.46 -17.87 -18.61
CA VAL A 36 5.99 -17.09 -19.76
C VAL A 36 7.17 -16.63 -20.57
N ARG A 37 7.11 -16.83 -21.88
CA ARG A 37 8.17 -16.44 -22.81
C ARG A 37 7.87 -15.07 -23.43
N TYR A 38 8.90 -14.38 -23.85
CA TYR A 38 8.77 -13.12 -24.59
C TYR A 38 7.88 -13.27 -25.84
N ASP A 39 7.97 -14.40 -26.50
CA ASP A 39 7.23 -14.67 -27.74
C ASP A 39 5.74 -15.00 -27.51
N ASP A 40 5.34 -15.30 -26.26
CA ASP A 40 3.93 -15.48 -25.88
C ASP A 40 3.15 -14.14 -25.85
N TYR A 41 3.89 -13.01 -25.90
CA TYR A 41 3.30 -11.68 -25.88
C TYR A 41 3.00 -11.17 -27.30
N GLU A 42 1.83 -10.59 -27.45
CA GLU A 42 1.40 -9.92 -28.66
C GLU A 42 2.21 -8.62 -28.92
N ASN A 43 2.25 -8.18 -30.18
CA ASN A 43 3.02 -7.02 -30.60
C ASN A 43 2.69 -5.74 -29.81
N TYR A 44 1.44 -5.56 -29.38
CA TYR A 44 1.04 -4.39 -28.58
C TYR A 44 1.47 -4.48 -27.11
N GLN A 45 1.78 -5.67 -26.59
CA GLN A 45 2.26 -5.89 -25.21
C GLN A 45 3.79 -5.78 -25.12
N LYS A 46 4.52 -6.17 -26.17
CA LYS A 46 5.99 -6.21 -26.20
C LYS A 46 6.66 -4.91 -25.77
N PRO A 47 6.23 -3.71 -26.19
CA PRO A 47 6.84 -2.46 -25.73
C PRO A 47 6.82 -2.27 -24.21
N TYR A 48 5.81 -2.79 -23.53
CA TYR A 48 5.74 -2.75 -22.06
C TYR A 48 6.72 -3.74 -21.43
N ILE A 49 6.84 -4.94 -22.00
CA ILE A 49 7.83 -5.94 -21.56
C ILE A 49 9.25 -5.39 -21.80
N ASP A 50 9.53 -4.79 -22.97
CA ASP A 50 10.82 -4.17 -23.28
C ASP A 50 11.17 -3.08 -22.26
N SER A 51 10.20 -2.25 -21.88
CA SER A 51 10.41 -1.24 -20.83
C SER A 51 10.76 -1.86 -19.47
N LEU A 52 10.23 -3.04 -19.13
CA LEU A 52 10.55 -3.74 -17.88
C LEU A 52 11.93 -4.42 -17.95
N LEU A 53 12.32 -4.92 -19.13
CA LEU A 53 13.67 -5.44 -19.42
C LEU A 53 14.72 -4.33 -19.32
N ASP A 54 14.50 -3.19 -19.97
CA ASP A 54 15.40 -2.02 -19.96
C ASP A 54 15.62 -1.47 -18.55
N LYS A 55 14.59 -1.52 -17.69
CA LYS A 55 14.68 -1.10 -16.29
C LYS A 55 15.24 -2.18 -15.35
N GLY A 56 15.54 -3.35 -15.88
CA GLY A 56 16.08 -4.48 -15.14
C GLY A 56 15.10 -5.11 -14.12
N TYR A 57 13.79 -4.96 -14.33
CA TYR A 57 12.77 -5.70 -13.56
C TYR A 57 12.59 -7.12 -14.05
N LEU A 58 12.79 -7.32 -15.36
CA LEU A 58 12.75 -8.62 -16.00
C LEU A 58 14.09 -8.91 -16.67
N THR A 59 14.40 -10.19 -16.84
CA THR A 59 15.45 -10.68 -17.74
C THR A 59 14.86 -11.76 -18.63
N LYS A 60 15.39 -11.87 -19.84
CA LYS A 60 15.06 -12.94 -20.79
C LYS A 60 16.15 -14.02 -20.73
N GLY A 61 15.78 -15.23 -20.32
CA GLY A 61 16.69 -16.38 -20.34
C GLY A 61 17.02 -16.85 -21.78
N GLU A 62 18.00 -17.73 -21.91
CA GLU A 62 18.34 -18.37 -23.20
C GLU A 62 17.18 -19.18 -23.77
N ASP A 63 16.33 -19.71 -22.89
CA ASP A 63 15.08 -20.41 -23.20
C ASP A 63 13.93 -19.48 -23.63
N GLY A 64 14.16 -18.16 -23.64
CA GLY A 64 13.17 -17.13 -23.93
C GLY A 64 12.23 -16.79 -22.78
N VAL A 65 12.31 -17.51 -21.65
CA VAL A 65 11.46 -17.28 -20.47
C VAL A 65 11.83 -15.96 -19.78
N LEU A 66 10.80 -15.21 -19.41
CA LEU A 66 10.96 -13.97 -18.65
C LEU A 66 11.03 -14.27 -17.16
N ARG A 67 12.06 -13.78 -16.51
CA ARG A 67 12.28 -13.96 -15.07
C ARG A 67 12.36 -12.62 -14.36
N CYS A 68 11.66 -12.53 -13.22
CA CYS A 68 11.72 -11.34 -12.37
C CYS A 68 13.05 -11.25 -11.63
N GLN A 69 13.70 -10.08 -11.68
CA GLN A 69 14.98 -9.83 -11.01
C GLN A 69 14.86 -9.04 -9.71
N LYS A 70 13.86 -8.15 -9.61
CA LYS A 70 13.71 -7.21 -8.50
C LYS A 70 12.45 -7.50 -7.68
N MET A 71 12.21 -8.77 -7.34
CA MET A 71 10.98 -9.17 -6.64
C MET A 71 10.81 -8.40 -5.33
N GLN A 72 11.86 -8.23 -4.52
CA GLN A 72 11.78 -7.48 -3.26
C GLN A 72 11.37 -6.01 -3.48
N GLU A 73 11.91 -5.36 -4.52
CA GLU A 73 11.51 -3.99 -4.87
C GLU A 73 10.03 -3.95 -5.32
N ILE A 74 9.58 -4.94 -6.09
CA ILE A 74 8.17 -5.05 -6.53
C ILE A 74 7.24 -5.28 -5.33
N GLU A 75 7.64 -6.07 -4.33
CA GLU A 75 6.87 -6.30 -3.11
C GLU A 75 6.71 -5.02 -2.27
N VAL A 76 7.78 -4.24 -2.11
CA VAL A 76 7.72 -2.92 -1.47
C VAL A 76 6.79 -1.98 -2.25
N LEU A 77 6.91 -1.95 -3.58
CA LEU A 77 6.03 -1.15 -4.44
C LEU A 77 4.57 -1.59 -4.36
N LYS A 78 4.31 -2.89 -4.16
CA LYS A 78 2.96 -3.42 -3.95
C LYS A 78 2.33 -2.85 -2.68
N HIS A 79 3.04 -2.89 -1.55
CA HIS A 79 2.56 -2.31 -0.30
C HIS A 79 2.25 -0.82 -0.45
N LEU A 80 3.15 -0.06 -1.08
CA LEU A 80 2.94 1.36 -1.34
C LEU A 80 1.74 1.62 -2.28
N TYR A 81 1.53 0.74 -3.26
CA TYR A 81 0.37 0.84 -4.15
C TYR A 81 -0.95 0.57 -3.44
N GLU A 82 -1.00 -0.45 -2.57
CA GLU A 82 -2.21 -0.88 -1.86
C GLU A 82 -2.57 0.08 -0.71
N TYR A 83 -1.58 0.51 0.08
CA TYR A 83 -1.81 1.24 1.32
C TYR A 83 -1.39 2.71 1.28
N ARG A 84 -0.72 3.14 0.21
CA ARG A 84 -0.14 4.49 0.02
C ARG A 84 0.86 4.93 1.09
N ALA A 85 1.20 4.04 1.98
CA ALA A 85 2.20 4.22 3.02
C ALA A 85 2.74 2.85 3.47
N CYS A 86 3.93 2.85 4.03
CA CYS A 86 4.49 1.68 4.69
C CYS A 86 5.30 2.11 5.91
N SER A 87 5.40 1.22 6.90
CA SER A 87 6.28 1.46 8.05
C SER A 87 7.72 1.12 7.66
N TYR A 88 8.60 2.13 7.65
CA TYR A 88 10.02 1.93 7.34
C TYR A 88 10.67 0.89 8.25
N TRP A 89 10.43 0.98 9.55
CA TRP A 89 10.98 0.09 10.54
C TRP A 89 10.36 -1.31 10.57
N GLY A 90 9.22 -1.49 9.93
CA GLY A 90 8.60 -2.81 9.74
C GLY A 90 9.29 -3.68 8.69
N TYR A 91 10.27 -3.11 7.94
CA TYR A 91 11.02 -3.84 6.93
C TYR A 91 12.40 -4.29 7.43
N PRO A 92 12.87 -5.48 7.02
CA PRO A 92 14.26 -5.88 7.21
C PRO A 92 15.24 -4.91 6.54
N LYS A 93 16.51 -4.94 6.96
CA LYS A 93 17.55 -4.00 6.51
C LYS A 93 17.71 -3.92 4.98
N LYS A 94 17.51 -5.04 4.27
CA LYS A 94 17.64 -5.07 2.80
C LYS A 94 16.53 -4.27 2.11
N GLU A 95 15.30 -4.44 2.57
CA GLU A 95 14.13 -3.74 2.02
C GLU A 95 14.12 -2.26 2.43
N ARG A 96 14.67 -1.92 3.61
CA ARG A 96 14.91 -0.52 4.01
C ARG A 96 15.88 0.18 3.06
N ALA A 97 16.94 -0.49 2.60
CA ALA A 97 17.84 0.06 1.60
C ALA A 97 17.11 0.37 0.27
N ILE A 98 16.12 -0.44 -0.12
CA ILE A 98 15.27 -0.16 -1.28
C ILE A 98 14.42 1.11 -1.05
N LEU A 99 13.83 1.26 0.14
CA LEU A 99 13.08 2.46 0.51
C LEU A 99 13.98 3.71 0.50
N ASP A 100 15.20 3.62 1.03
CA ASP A 100 16.18 4.73 1.03
C ASP A 100 16.54 5.13 -0.41
N GLU A 101 16.71 4.16 -1.31
CA GLU A 101 16.93 4.43 -2.73
C GLU A 101 15.73 5.12 -3.38
N MET A 102 14.49 4.67 -3.07
CA MET A 102 13.27 5.30 -3.57
C MET A 102 13.12 6.75 -3.08
N VAL A 103 13.47 7.02 -1.80
CA VAL A 103 13.50 8.39 -1.24
C VAL A 103 14.54 9.23 -1.98
N SER A 104 15.76 8.71 -2.20
CA SER A 104 16.83 9.44 -2.91
C SER A 104 16.45 9.81 -4.34
N LYS A 105 15.61 8.99 -4.98
CA LYS A 105 15.07 9.24 -6.33
C LYS A 105 13.82 10.16 -6.33
N GLY A 106 13.34 10.58 -5.15
CA GLY A 106 12.14 11.39 -5.02
C GLY A 106 10.83 10.67 -5.41
N TRP A 107 10.81 9.33 -5.35
CA TRP A 107 9.61 8.55 -5.66
C TRP A 107 8.66 8.47 -4.48
N ILE A 108 9.20 8.52 -3.28
CA ILE A 108 8.50 8.51 -1.99
C ILE A 108 9.16 9.51 -1.06
N GLU A 109 8.47 9.85 0.02
CA GLU A 109 8.99 10.72 1.07
C GLU A 109 8.76 10.10 2.46
N PHE A 110 9.59 10.46 3.43
CA PHE A 110 9.34 10.12 4.81
C PHE A 110 8.27 11.02 5.41
N ASP A 111 7.28 10.42 6.07
CA ASP A 111 6.26 11.11 6.86
C ASP A 111 6.49 10.79 8.35
N ALA A 112 6.74 11.81 9.16
CA ALA A 112 7.00 11.67 10.59
C ALA A 112 5.72 11.65 11.45
N HIS A 113 4.52 11.65 10.83
CA HIS A 113 3.27 11.58 11.59
C HIS A 113 3.03 10.17 12.12
N LEU A 114 2.47 10.06 13.31
CA LEU A 114 2.04 8.79 13.90
C LEU A 114 1.03 8.04 13.00
N LEU A 115 0.11 8.79 12.41
CA LEU A 115 -0.94 8.25 11.54
C LEU A 115 -0.55 8.40 10.08
N SER A 116 -0.70 7.34 9.29
CA SER A 116 -0.59 7.38 7.83
C SER A 116 -1.64 8.32 7.21
N PRO A 117 -1.46 8.76 5.94
CA PRO A 117 -2.46 9.59 5.27
C PRO A 117 -3.87 9.00 5.29
N ALA A 118 -4.01 7.69 5.07
CA ALA A 118 -5.31 7.01 5.08
C ALA A 118 -5.94 6.96 6.49
N GLU A 119 -5.13 6.73 7.53
CA GLU A 119 -5.58 6.76 8.92
C GLU A 119 -6.02 8.18 9.33
N ARG A 120 -5.25 9.22 8.95
CA ARG A 120 -5.66 10.63 9.16
C ARG A 120 -6.99 10.95 8.48
N ASP A 121 -7.20 10.44 7.26
CA ASP A 121 -8.44 10.61 6.53
C ASP A 121 -9.61 9.93 7.23
N TYR A 122 -9.42 8.73 7.77
CA TYR A 122 -10.43 8.04 8.57
C TYR A 122 -10.86 8.86 9.79
N PHE A 123 -9.90 9.34 10.59
CA PHE A 123 -10.22 10.18 11.75
C PHE A 123 -10.87 11.50 11.35
N SER A 124 -10.40 12.14 10.28
CA SER A 124 -10.99 13.38 9.78
C SER A 124 -12.45 13.18 9.33
N TYR A 125 -12.74 12.07 8.63
CA TYR A 125 -14.09 11.76 8.18
C TYR A 125 -15.09 11.64 9.34
N TYR A 126 -14.70 10.95 10.44
CA TYR A 126 -15.59 10.75 11.57
C TYR A 126 -15.66 11.94 12.53
N LEU A 127 -14.56 12.62 12.75
CA LEU A 127 -14.45 13.59 13.83
C LEU A 127 -14.74 15.04 13.40
N ASN A 128 -14.38 15.41 12.19
CA ASN A 128 -14.54 16.79 11.70
C ASN A 128 -15.01 16.84 10.25
N ASN A 129 -15.29 18.05 9.75
CA ASN A 129 -15.73 18.27 8.37
C ASN A 129 -14.71 19.11 7.56
N GLU A 130 -13.46 19.14 7.99
CA GLU A 130 -12.41 19.94 7.35
C GLU A 130 -12.10 19.41 5.95
N LYS A 131 -11.89 18.11 5.83
CA LYS A 131 -11.56 17.45 4.57
C LYS A 131 -12.76 16.80 3.90
N PHE A 132 -13.69 16.25 4.68
CA PHE A 132 -14.85 15.50 4.23
C PHE A 132 -16.15 16.15 4.69
N THR A 133 -16.83 16.86 3.80
CA THR A 133 -18.10 17.56 4.11
C THR A 133 -19.30 16.62 4.27
N ASN A 134 -19.19 15.36 3.83
CA ASN A 134 -20.21 14.32 3.93
C ASN A 134 -20.00 13.36 5.12
N GLY A 135 -18.99 13.59 5.95
CA GLY A 135 -18.73 12.82 7.16
C GLY A 135 -19.68 13.20 8.30
N PRO A 136 -19.78 12.35 9.35
CA PRO A 136 -20.65 12.60 10.49
C PRO A 136 -20.17 13.75 11.39
N ALA A 137 -18.91 14.19 11.28
CA ALA A 137 -18.31 15.30 12.02
C ALA A 137 -18.63 15.29 13.53
N ILE A 138 -18.53 14.11 14.17
CA ILE A 138 -19.06 13.87 15.51
C ILE A 138 -18.46 14.84 16.54
N ARG A 139 -17.13 15.08 16.50
CA ARG A 139 -16.50 16.04 17.40
C ARG A 139 -17.09 17.43 17.26
N ASN A 140 -17.27 17.92 16.04
CA ASN A 140 -17.79 19.26 15.79
C ASN A 140 -19.20 19.42 16.35
N ASN A 141 -20.04 18.38 16.23
CA ASN A 141 -21.42 18.42 16.73
C ASN A 141 -21.51 18.57 18.26
N TYR A 142 -20.50 18.14 19.02
CA TYR A 142 -20.52 18.17 20.48
C TYR A 142 -19.63 19.26 21.11
N THR A 143 -18.66 19.81 20.36
CA THR A 143 -17.69 20.78 20.93
C THR A 143 -18.08 22.24 20.74
N HIS A 144 -18.95 22.58 19.81
CA HIS A 144 -19.30 23.97 19.51
C HIS A 144 -20.54 24.51 20.22
N GLY A 145 -20.91 23.91 21.37
CA GLY A 145 -21.95 24.46 22.27
C GLY A 145 -23.40 24.25 21.81
N THR A 146 -23.63 23.67 20.65
CA THR A 146 -24.93 23.28 20.16
C THR A 146 -25.04 21.77 20.29
N THR A 147 -25.41 21.28 21.48
CA THR A 147 -25.72 19.86 21.63
C THR A 147 -26.89 19.50 20.69
N PRO A 148 -26.68 18.61 19.72
CA PRO A 148 -27.74 18.27 18.79
C PRO A 148 -28.91 17.60 19.52
N SER A 149 -30.16 17.92 19.15
CA SER A 149 -31.38 17.23 19.61
C SER A 149 -31.47 15.84 19.00
N TYR A 150 -30.54 14.96 19.32
CA TYR A 150 -30.52 13.58 18.84
C TYR A 150 -31.28 12.66 19.82
N SER A 151 -31.79 11.50 19.33
CA SER A 151 -32.26 10.44 20.18
C SER A 151 -31.17 9.84 21.05
N GLU A 152 -31.50 9.22 22.17
CA GLU A 152 -30.54 8.51 23.02
C GLU A 152 -29.75 7.45 22.25
N GLU A 153 -30.42 6.72 21.35
CA GLU A 153 -29.78 5.74 20.48
C GLU A 153 -28.69 6.38 19.59
N LYS A 154 -28.97 7.57 19.03
CA LYS A 154 -28.00 8.30 18.21
C LYS A 154 -26.82 8.82 19.04
N HIS A 155 -27.08 9.28 20.25
CA HIS A 155 -26.02 9.68 21.19
C HIS A 155 -25.14 8.48 21.55
N LEU A 156 -25.72 7.32 21.85
CA LEU A 156 -25.00 6.09 22.14
C LEU A 156 -24.15 5.66 20.93
N HIS A 157 -24.70 5.69 19.73
CA HIS A 157 -23.98 5.36 18.51
C HIS A 157 -22.75 6.27 18.31
N ASN A 158 -22.93 7.58 18.45
CA ASN A 158 -21.83 8.54 18.32
C ASN A 158 -20.76 8.33 19.41
N TYR A 159 -21.16 8.04 20.64
CA TYR A 159 -20.26 7.70 21.72
C TYR A 159 -19.42 6.45 21.41
N LEU A 160 -20.04 5.39 20.93
CA LEU A 160 -19.36 4.15 20.55
C LEU A 160 -18.37 4.39 19.39
N GLN A 161 -18.70 5.22 18.42
CA GLN A 161 -17.83 5.59 17.32
C GLN A 161 -16.56 6.34 17.82
N ILE A 162 -16.73 7.29 18.75
CA ILE A 162 -15.60 8.01 19.38
C ILE A 162 -14.76 7.02 20.19
N LEU A 163 -15.38 6.12 20.95
CA LEU A 163 -14.68 5.13 21.76
C LEU A 163 -13.82 4.21 20.89
N VAL A 164 -14.38 3.69 19.79
CA VAL A 164 -13.64 2.88 18.82
C VAL A 164 -12.46 3.68 18.25
N SER A 165 -12.67 4.92 17.83
CA SER A 165 -11.61 5.79 17.31
C SER A 165 -10.50 5.99 18.35
N PHE A 166 -10.85 6.18 19.61
CA PHE A 166 -9.88 6.33 20.71
C PHE A 166 -9.09 5.03 20.96
N ILE A 167 -9.76 3.87 20.94
CA ILE A 167 -9.10 2.57 21.07
C ILE A 167 -8.10 2.36 19.91
N LEU A 168 -8.50 2.64 18.66
CA LEU A 168 -7.61 2.52 17.49
C LEU A 168 -6.38 3.42 17.65
N LEU A 169 -6.53 4.65 18.14
CA LEU A 169 -5.41 5.55 18.41
C LEU A 169 -4.48 4.98 19.48
N LEU A 170 -5.02 4.43 20.58
CA LEU A 170 -4.20 3.81 21.63
C LEU A 170 -3.44 2.59 21.11
N LEU A 171 -4.08 1.76 20.30
CA LEU A 171 -3.40 0.61 19.65
C LEU A 171 -2.25 1.08 18.76
N LYS A 172 -2.48 2.12 17.95
CA LYS A 172 -1.43 2.69 17.10
C LYS A 172 -0.23 3.22 17.88
N ILE A 173 -0.48 3.92 18.97
CA ILE A 173 0.58 4.40 19.89
C ILE A 173 1.33 3.22 20.51
N SER A 174 0.61 2.17 20.92
CA SER A 174 1.23 0.97 21.50
C SER A 174 2.12 0.26 20.50
N GLU A 175 1.66 0.07 19.28
CA GLU A 175 2.43 -0.54 18.19
C GLU A 175 3.70 0.25 17.86
N ASP A 176 3.62 1.58 17.83
CA ASP A 176 4.78 2.45 17.58
C ASP A 176 5.83 2.35 18.70
N LEU A 177 5.38 2.30 19.95
CA LEU A 177 6.25 2.13 21.12
C LEU A 177 6.87 0.72 21.15
N ASP A 178 6.15 -0.30 20.80
CA ASP A 178 6.65 -1.69 20.75
C ASP A 178 7.66 -1.86 19.62
N MET A 179 7.42 -1.23 18.47
CA MET A 179 8.39 -1.19 17.37
C MET A 179 9.69 -0.52 17.81
N LYS A 180 9.62 0.61 18.51
CA LYS A 180 10.79 1.31 19.05
C LYS A 180 11.59 0.41 20.00
N ARG A 181 10.93 -0.28 20.95
CA ARG A 181 11.57 -1.21 21.88
C ARG A 181 12.23 -2.40 21.16
N TYR A 182 11.58 -2.90 20.11
CA TYR A 182 12.14 -3.97 19.28
C TYR A 182 13.44 -3.52 18.61
N LEU A 183 13.46 -2.35 18.01
CA LEU A 183 14.64 -1.77 17.34
C LEU A 183 15.78 -1.54 18.33
N GLU A 184 15.49 -0.96 19.51
CA GLU A 184 16.48 -0.76 20.57
C GLU A 184 17.12 -2.07 21.04
N LYS A 185 16.37 -3.19 21.01
CA LYS A 185 16.86 -4.50 21.45
C LYS A 185 17.64 -5.27 20.39
N TYR A 186 17.27 -5.15 19.11
CA TYR A 186 17.75 -6.05 18.06
C TYR A 186 18.54 -5.37 16.93
N GLU A 187 18.57 -4.05 16.86
CA GLU A 187 19.24 -3.32 15.77
C GLU A 187 20.38 -2.41 16.23
N LEU A 188 20.65 -2.34 17.55
CA LEU A 188 21.82 -1.65 18.10
C LEU A 188 23.07 -2.54 18.13
N GLU A 189 23.01 -3.74 17.53
CA GLU A 189 24.13 -4.59 17.19
C GLU A 189 24.46 -4.47 15.68
#